data_ad45db69fb91cb81edbc5a0fd308226c
#
_entry.id   ad45db69fb91cb81edbc5a0fd308226c
#
_cell.length_a   1.000
_cell.length_b   1.000
_cell.length_c   1.000
_cell.angle_alpha   90.00
_cell.angle_beta   90.00
_cell.angle_gamma   90.00
#
_symmetry.space_group_name_H-M   'P 1'
#
loop_
_entity.id
_entity.type
_entity.pdbx_description
1 polymer ?
#
loop_
_entity_poly.entity_id
_entity_poly.type
_entity_poly.pdbx_seq_one_letter_code
_entity_poly.pdbx_strand_id
1 'polypeptide(L)'
;VTQLMVGNYKQQALEVRTGEIRTQCAILCNQIIRENYLNDPSSESINSKLEVLSNTYGGRIMLVDRDFKVVKDTYNVDEGKILISPKVVKCFKSGEATDYSQYGQTLELAVPVRSADVPQMQGAMLINISTSAVIATVSELEQRGMLIVGIIIVLSVFLAYILAAVLVKPLARVTKSIEDLTDGYQKDE
;
A
#
# COMPACT_ATOMS: atom_id res chain seq x y z
N VAL A 1 -12.22 12.85 -8.43
CA VAL A 1 -11.66 13.05 -7.06
C VAL A 1 -11.42 11.72 -6.38
N THR A 2 -12.39 10.79 -6.36
CA THR A 2 -12.30 9.50 -5.67
C THR A 2 -11.18 8.61 -6.20
N GLN A 3 -10.99 8.50 -7.53
CA GLN A 3 -9.91 7.70 -8.14
C GLN A 3 -8.51 8.23 -7.81
N LEU A 4 -8.34 9.55 -7.72
CA LEU A 4 -7.06 10.18 -7.33
C LEU A 4 -6.75 9.94 -5.84
N MET A 5 -7.77 9.99 -4.98
CA MET A 5 -7.60 9.70 -3.55
C MET A 5 -7.22 8.23 -3.30
N VAL A 6 -7.89 7.30 -3.97
CA VAL A 6 -7.58 5.86 -3.86
C VAL A 6 -6.18 5.54 -4.37
N GLY A 7 -5.76 6.16 -5.49
CA GLY A 7 -4.40 6.02 -6.01
C GLY A 7 -3.34 6.49 -5.01
N ASN A 8 -3.53 7.64 -4.40
CA ASN A 8 -2.62 8.19 -3.39
C ASN A 8 -2.58 7.32 -2.12
N TYR A 9 -3.73 6.83 -1.66
CA TYR A 9 -3.80 5.96 -0.48
C TYR A 9 -3.09 4.62 -0.70
N LYS A 10 -3.26 4.03 -1.89
CA LYS A 10 -2.56 2.81 -2.29
C LYS A 10 -1.04 3.01 -2.32
N GLN A 11 -0.59 4.10 -2.92
CA GLN A 11 0.83 4.43 -2.97
C GLN A 11 1.41 4.63 -1.57
N GLN A 12 0.72 5.39 -0.71
CA GLN A 12 1.12 5.62 0.67
C GLN A 12 1.19 4.32 1.48
N ALA A 13 0.20 3.42 1.33
CA ALA A 13 0.19 2.11 1.99
C ALA A 13 1.39 1.25 1.54
N LEU A 14 1.74 1.27 0.25
CA LEU A 14 2.90 0.57 -0.29
C LEU A 14 4.22 1.17 0.21
N GLU A 15 4.33 2.49 0.31
CA GLU A 15 5.51 3.17 0.85
C GLU A 15 5.74 2.83 2.33
N VAL A 16 4.69 2.87 3.15
CA VAL A 16 4.76 2.48 4.57
C VAL A 16 5.22 1.02 4.68
N ARG A 17 4.61 0.11 3.91
CA ARG A 17 4.98 -1.31 3.91
C ARG A 17 6.43 -1.53 3.48
N THR A 18 6.86 -0.82 2.45
CA THR A 18 8.25 -0.87 1.97
C THR A 18 9.23 -0.38 3.05
N GLY A 19 8.88 0.69 3.77
CA GLY A 19 9.68 1.22 4.88
C GLY A 19 9.85 0.23 6.04
N GLU A 20 8.76 -0.46 6.42
CA GLU A 20 8.80 -1.51 7.44
C GLU A 20 9.74 -2.66 7.04
N ILE A 21 9.57 -3.18 5.83
CA ILE A 21 10.40 -4.27 5.29
C ILE A 21 11.86 -3.86 5.26
N ARG A 22 12.14 -2.65 4.76
CA ARG A 22 13.50 -2.10 4.68
C ARG A 22 14.17 -2.05 6.06
N THR A 23 13.44 -1.63 7.08
CA THR A 23 13.95 -1.56 8.46
C THR A 23 14.27 -2.95 9.00
N GLN A 24 13.38 -3.93 8.82
CA GLN A 24 13.60 -5.31 9.24
C GLN A 24 14.78 -5.94 8.51
N CYS A 25 14.90 -5.71 7.20
CA CYS A 25 16.01 -6.19 6.40
C CYS A 25 17.34 -5.57 6.82
N ALA A 26 17.38 -4.29 7.15
CA ALA A 26 18.59 -3.63 7.62
C ALA A 26 19.10 -4.23 8.94
N ILE A 27 18.20 -4.55 9.87
CA ILE A 27 18.54 -5.23 11.12
C ILE A 27 19.13 -6.62 10.83
N LEU A 28 18.50 -7.37 9.94
CA LEU A 28 18.95 -8.71 9.58
C LEU A 28 20.28 -8.67 8.80
N CYS A 29 20.50 -7.69 7.91
CA CYS A 29 21.77 -7.49 7.22
C CYS A 29 22.94 -7.27 8.19
N ASN A 30 22.74 -6.51 9.26
CA ASN A 30 23.74 -6.33 10.30
C ASN A 30 24.09 -7.65 11.01
N GLN A 31 23.12 -8.53 11.24
CA GLN A 31 23.37 -9.84 11.83
C GLN A 31 24.09 -10.78 10.85
N ILE A 32 23.68 -10.79 9.58
CA ILE A 32 24.32 -11.55 8.49
C ILE A 32 25.82 -11.26 8.43
N ILE A 33 26.20 -9.98 8.56
CA ILE A 33 27.61 -9.59 8.52
C ILE A 33 28.33 -10.01 9.81
N ARG A 34 27.75 -9.77 10.97
CA ARG A 34 28.39 -10.12 12.26
C ARG A 34 28.67 -11.61 12.39
N GLU A 35 27.77 -12.45 11.86
CA GLU A 35 27.91 -13.89 11.88
C GLU A 35 28.66 -14.46 10.67
N ASN A 36 29.17 -13.60 9.78
CA ASN A 36 29.86 -13.99 8.53
C ASN A 36 29.04 -14.98 7.68
N TYR A 37 27.70 -14.84 7.72
CA TYR A 37 26.75 -15.78 7.14
C TYR A 37 26.88 -15.95 5.62
N LEU A 38 27.34 -14.93 4.89
CA LEU A 38 27.53 -15.03 3.44
C LEU A 38 28.61 -16.04 3.04
N ASN A 39 29.59 -16.30 3.94
CA ASN A 39 30.64 -17.29 3.71
C ASN A 39 30.29 -18.65 4.32
N ASP A 40 29.51 -18.67 5.41
CA ASP A 40 29.03 -19.87 6.07
C ASP A 40 27.54 -19.76 6.43
N PRO A 41 26.63 -20.20 5.53
CA PRO A 41 25.19 -20.05 5.70
C PRO A 41 24.58 -21.11 6.65
N SER A 42 25.32 -21.54 7.69
CA SER A 42 24.90 -22.57 8.63
C SER A 42 24.09 -22.05 9.83
N SER A 43 24.03 -20.71 10.03
CA SER A 43 23.32 -20.12 11.19
C SER A 43 21.81 -20.36 11.14
N GLU A 44 21.34 -21.24 12.03
CA GLU A 44 19.91 -21.56 12.18
C GLU A 44 19.10 -20.32 12.61
N SER A 45 19.68 -19.43 13.41
CA SER A 45 19.07 -18.17 13.83
C SER A 45 18.75 -17.26 12.64
N ILE A 46 19.68 -17.13 11.70
CA ILE A 46 19.48 -16.30 10.49
C ILE A 46 18.49 -16.99 9.56
N ASN A 47 18.61 -18.32 9.36
CA ASN A 47 17.68 -19.09 8.55
C ASN A 47 16.23 -18.92 9.05
N SER A 48 15.97 -19.11 10.34
CA SER A 48 14.66 -18.92 10.94
C SER A 48 14.13 -17.48 10.75
N LYS A 49 14.99 -16.47 10.90
CA LYS A 49 14.56 -15.07 10.70
C LYS A 49 14.23 -14.77 9.24
N LEU A 50 14.97 -15.30 8.28
CA LEU A 50 14.66 -15.18 6.86
C LEU A 50 13.31 -15.83 6.53
N GLU A 51 13.04 -17.01 7.08
CA GLU A 51 11.74 -17.69 6.91
C GLU A 51 10.59 -16.91 7.54
N VAL A 52 10.76 -16.43 8.78
CA VAL A 52 9.73 -15.60 9.45
C VAL A 52 9.46 -14.35 8.64
N LEU A 53 10.49 -13.67 8.14
CA LEU A 53 10.34 -12.49 7.33
C LEU A 53 9.61 -12.79 6.00
N SER A 54 10.01 -13.87 5.32
CA SER A 54 9.38 -14.38 4.10
C SER A 54 7.88 -14.66 4.31
N ASN A 55 7.55 -15.38 5.39
CA ASN A 55 6.17 -15.73 5.72
C ASN A 55 5.33 -14.51 6.14
N THR A 56 5.90 -13.61 6.95
CA THR A 56 5.21 -12.40 7.44
C THR A 56 4.82 -11.46 6.30
N TYR A 57 5.68 -11.35 5.30
CA TYR A 57 5.43 -10.46 4.17
C TYR A 57 4.87 -11.17 2.93
N GLY A 58 4.71 -12.49 2.99
CA GLY A 58 4.17 -13.29 1.89
C GLY A 58 5.04 -13.20 0.63
N GLY A 59 6.36 -13.33 0.80
CA GLY A 59 7.31 -13.12 -0.29
C GLY A 59 8.54 -14.01 -0.23
N ARG A 60 9.33 -13.96 -1.28
CA ARG A 60 10.61 -14.68 -1.42
C ARG A 60 11.76 -13.76 -1.07
N ILE A 61 12.69 -14.26 -0.28
CA ILE A 61 13.92 -13.54 0.08
C ILE A 61 15.11 -14.35 -0.38
N MET A 62 16.03 -13.69 -1.09
CA MET A 62 17.27 -14.26 -1.57
C MET A 62 18.45 -13.43 -1.07
N LEU A 63 19.49 -14.09 -0.59
CA LEU A 63 20.76 -13.47 -0.26
C LEU A 63 21.78 -13.77 -1.37
N VAL A 64 22.39 -12.74 -1.89
CA VAL A 64 23.36 -12.81 -2.99
C VAL A 64 24.69 -12.25 -2.50
N ASP A 65 25.78 -12.97 -2.73
CA ASP A 65 27.12 -12.53 -2.41
C ASP A 65 27.71 -11.56 -3.47
N ARG A 66 28.99 -11.21 -3.35
CA ARG A 66 29.70 -10.32 -4.27
C ARG A 66 29.84 -10.88 -5.68
N ASP A 67 29.86 -12.19 -5.81
CA ASP A 67 30.03 -12.91 -7.07
C ASP A 67 28.67 -13.19 -7.72
N PHE A 68 27.61 -12.54 -7.24
CA PHE A 68 26.23 -12.74 -7.68
C PHE A 68 25.70 -14.16 -7.45
N LYS A 69 26.34 -14.93 -6.57
CA LYS A 69 25.86 -16.26 -6.20
C LYS A 69 24.81 -16.16 -5.10
N VAL A 70 23.72 -16.89 -5.27
CA VAL A 70 22.66 -17.01 -4.25
C VAL A 70 23.18 -17.90 -3.12
N VAL A 71 23.40 -17.29 -1.97
CA VAL A 71 23.87 -17.96 -0.75
C VAL A 71 22.71 -18.63 -0.01
N LYS A 72 21.56 -17.94 0.03
CA LYS A 72 20.31 -18.44 0.66
C LYS A 72 19.10 -17.99 -0.13
N ASP A 73 18.12 -18.87 -0.22
CA ASP A 73 16.82 -18.63 -0.86
C ASP A 73 15.72 -19.25 0.01
N THR A 74 14.77 -18.45 0.51
CA THR A 74 13.67 -18.94 1.35
C THR A 74 12.76 -19.94 0.63
N TYR A 75 12.79 -20.00 -0.69
CA TYR A 75 12.04 -21.00 -1.48
C TYR A 75 12.90 -22.21 -1.89
N ASN A 76 14.18 -22.20 -1.56
CA ASN A 76 15.16 -23.26 -1.87
C ASN A 76 15.26 -23.64 -3.38
N VAL A 77 14.97 -22.69 -4.27
CA VAL A 77 14.92 -22.93 -5.73
C VAL A 77 16.24 -22.59 -6.41
N ASP A 78 16.89 -21.49 -6.00
CA ASP A 78 18.03 -20.92 -6.70
C ASP A 78 19.30 -20.88 -5.86
N GLU A 79 19.37 -21.56 -4.72
CA GLU A 79 20.60 -21.64 -3.90
C GLU A 79 21.79 -22.19 -4.72
N GLY A 80 22.92 -21.54 -4.59
CA GLY A 80 24.14 -21.88 -5.31
C GLY A 80 24.23 -21.40 -6.76
N LYS A 81 23.15 -20.89 -7.35
CA LYS A 81 23.12 -20.37 -8.71
C LYS A 81 23.60 -18.92 -8.76
N ILE A 82 24.05 -18.49 -9.95
CA ILE A 82 24.39 -17.09 -10.21
C ILE A 82 23.11 -16.33 -10.59
N LEU A 83 22.82 -15.26 -9.88
CA LEU A 83 21.66 -14.39 -10.08
C LEU A 83 22.10 -12.99 -10.52
N ILE A 84 22.11 -12.74 -11.82
CA ILE A 84 22.36 -11.40 -12.37
C ILE A 84 21.03 -10.75 -12.66
N SER A 85 20.48 -10.07 -11.65
CA SER A 85 19.26 -9.26 -11.78
C SER A 85 19.63 -7.78 -11.95
N PRO A 86 18.92 -7.01 -12.82
CA PRO A 86 19.14 -5.57 -12.93
C PRO A 86 19.05 -4.84 -11.58
N LYS A 87 18.24 -5.32 -10.66
CA LYS A 87 18.05 -4.75 -9.32
C LYS A 87 19.22 -5.04 -8.39
N VAL A 88 19.74 -6.27 -8.43
CA VAL A 88 20.96 -6.64 -7.71
C VAL A 88 22.13 -5.80 -8.22
N VAL A 89 22.32 -5.70 -9.54
CA VAL A 89 23.35 -4.86 -10.15
C VAL A 89 23.20 -3.39 -9.77
N LYS A 90 21.98 -2.86 -9.79
CA LYS A 90 21.69 -1.48 -9.36
C LYS A 90 22.01 -1.29 -7.87
N CYS A 91 21.65 -2.25 -7.03
CA CYS A 91 21.94 -2.23 -5.59
C CYS A 91 23.46 -2.16 -5.35
N PHE A 92 24.26 -2.96 -6.06
CA PHE A 92 25.73 -2.91 -5.97
C PHE A 92 26.33 -1.59 -6.44
N LYS A 93 25.70 -0.89 -7.41
CA LYS A 93 26.19 0.39 -7.96
C LYS A 93 25.74 1.60 -7.14
N SER A 94 24.50 1.65 -6.71
CA SER A 94 23.86 2.84 -6.12
C SER A 94 23.40 2.64 -4.68
N GLY A 95 23.64 1.49 -4.08
CA GLY A 95 23.25 1.15 -2.72
C GLY A 95 21.92 0.41 -2.71
N GLU A 96 20.78 1.01 -2.93
CA GLU A 96 19.49 0.38 -2.81
C GLU A 96 18.71 0.42 -4.13
N ALA A 97 17.91 -0.59 -4.40
CA ALA A 97 17.02 -0.62 -5.55
C ALA A 97 15.63 -1.08 -5.14
N THR A 98 14.64 -0.24 -5.40
CA THR A 98 13.21 -0.57 -5.22
C THR A 98 12.51 -0.45 -6.56
N ASP A 99 11.66 -1.40 -6.86
CA ASP A 99 10.83 -1.38 -8.05
C ASP A 99 9.46 -1.99 -7.76
N TYR A 100 8.42 -1.35 -8.29
CA TYR A 100 7.05 -1.83 -8.23
C TYR A 100 6.69 -2.43 -9.59
N SER A 101 6.10 -3.61 -9.61
CA SER A 101 5.58 -4.20 -10.83
C SER A 101 4.62 -3.23 -11.52
N GLN A 102 4.60 -3.27 -12.85
CA GLN A 102 3.78 -2.42 -13.71
C GLN A 102 2.27 -2.49 -13.36
N TYR A 103 1.82 -3.58 -12.73
CA TYR A 103 0.45 -3.77 -12.25
C TYR A 103 0.29 -3.58 -10.73
N GLY A 104 1.36 -3.16 -10.02
CA GLY A 104 1.33 -2.93 -8.59
C GLY A 104 1.07 -4.18 -7.74
N GLN A 105 1.20 -5.39 -8.29
CA GLN A 105 0.93 -6.64 -7.57
C GLN A 105 2.16 -7.26 -6.92
N THR A 106 3.35 -6.82 -7.31
CA THR A 106 4.61 -7.27 -6.72
C THR A 106 5.51 -6.07 -6.42
N LEU A 107 6.16 -6.14 -5.28
CA LEU A 107 7.21 -5.23 -4.86
C LEU A 107 8.52 -6.00 -4.87
N GLU A 108 9.51 -5.51 -5.62
CA GLU A 108 10.87 -6.02 -5.58
C GLU A 108 11.79 -4.98 -4.96
N LEU A 109 12.47 -5.38 -3.91
CA LEU A 109 13.39 -4.54 -3.15
C LEU A 109 14.75 -5.25 -3.07
N ALA A 110 15.83 -4.55 -3.41
CA ALA A 110 17.20 -5.00 -3.17
C ALA A 110 17.86 -4.09 -2.13
N VAL A 111 18.24 -4.69 -1.00
CA VAL A 111 18.86 -4.01 0.14
C VAL A 111 20.33 -4.41 0.23
N PRO A 112 21.27 -3.45 0.36
CA PRO A 112 22.68 -3.77 0.45
C PRO A 112 23.02 -4.43 1.79
N VAL A 113 23.76 -5.52 1.73
CA VAL A 113 24.36 -6.16 2.90
C VAL A 113 25.73 -5.51 3.13
N ARG A 114 25.75 -4.51 4.02
CA ARG A 114 26.94 -3.74 4.40
C ARG A 114 26.95 -3.45 5.89
N SER A 115 28.14 -3.33 6.49
CA SER A 115 28.31 -2.87 7.87
C SER A 115 28.79 -1.42 7.90
N ALA A 116 28.52 -0.74 9.01
CA ALA A 116 29.10 0.58 9.27
C ALA A 116 30.63 0.54 9.32
N ASP A 117 31.21 -0.57 9.79
CA ASP A 117 32.65 -0.75 9.96
C ASP A 117 33.36 -1.15 8.66
N VAL A 118 32.62 -1.69 7.67
CA VAL A 118 33.16 -2.12 6.37
C VAL A 118 32.37 -1.41 5.28
N PRO A 119 32.89 -0.29 4.74
CA PRO A 119 32.17 0.51 3.73
C PRO A 119 31.89 -0.27 2.44
N GLN A 120 32.63 -1.36 2.23
CA GLN A 120 32.50 -2.21 1.06
C GLN A 120 31.29 -3.13 1.20
N MET A 121 30.41 -3.11 0.21
CA MET A 121 29.22 -3.96 0.14
C MET A 121 29.63 -5.43 0.08
N GLN A 122 29.08 -6.25 0.97
CA GLN A 122 29.39 -7.67 1.09
C GLN A 122 28.45 -8.54 0.24
N GLY A 123 27.26 -8.06 -0.05
CA GLY A 123 26.25 -8.75 -0.81
C GLY A 123 24.97 -7.93 -0.92
N ALA A 124 23.92 -8.53 -1.42
CA ALA A 124 22.60 -7.94 -1.54
C ALA A 124 21.52 -8.90 -1.04
N MET A 125 20.52 -8.37 -0.35
CA MET A 125 19.29 -9.07 -0.02
C MET A 125 18.22 -8.66 -1.02
N LEU A 126 17.76 -9.57 -1.85
CA LEU A 126 16.67 -9.37 -2.80
C LEU A 126 15.39 -9.92 -2.21
N ILE A 127 14.35 -9.06 -2.16
CA ILE A 127 13.05 -9.37 -1.59
C ILE A 127 12.00 -9.17 -2.69
N ASN A 128 11.20 -10.21 -2.92
CA ASN A 128 10.10 -10.17 -3.87
C ASN A 128 8.81 -10.53 -3.14
N ILE A 129 7.90 -9.55 -2.98
CA ILE A 129 6.69 -9.65 -2.16
C ILE A 129 5.46 -9.41 -3.00
N SER A 130 4.42 -10.20 -2.78
CA SER A 130 3.11 -9.92 -3.33
C SER A 130 2.45 -8.76 -2.57
N THR A 131 2.03 -7.75 -3.31
CA THR A 131 1.26 -6.61 -2.78
C THR A 131 -0.24 -6.80 -2.93
N SER A 132 -0.68 -7.96 -3.43
CA SER A 132 -2.09 -8.26 -3.68
C SER A 132 -2.96 -8.15 -2.42
N ALA A 133 -2.46 -8.54 -1.25
CA ALA A 133 -3.17 -8.41 0.01
C ALA A 133 -3.41 -6.94 0.40
N VAL A 134 -2.41 -6.08 0.22
CA VAL A 134 -2.54 -4.62 0.47
C VAL A 134 -3.56 -4.02 -0.48
N ILE A 135 -3.51 -4.39 -1.75
CA ILE A 135 -4.45 -3.91 -2.78
C ILE A 135 -5.87 -4.38 -2.50
N ALA A 136 -6.06 -5.64 -2.10
CA ALA A 136 -7.36 -6.21 -1.75
C ALA A 136 -8.01 -5.46 -0.57
N THR A 137 -7.23 -5.16 0.48
CA THR A 137 -7.72 -4.39 1.63
C THR A 137 -8.19 -2.99 1.24
N VAL A 138 -7.44 -2.31 0.36
CA VAL A 138 -7.82 -0.98 -0.13
C VAL A 138 -9.10 -1.04 -0.97
N SER A 139 -9.26 -2.06 -1.83
CA SER A 139 -10.46 -2.22 -2.65
C SER A 139 -11.71 -2.55 -1.82
N GLU A 140 -11.56 -3.30 -0.75
CA GLU A 140 -12.67 -3.60 0.19
C GLU A 140 -13.14 -2.33 0.93
N LEU A 141 -12.20 -1.48 1.36
CA LEU A 141 -12.52 -0.18 1.97
C LEU A 141 -13.24 0.75 0.98
N GLU A 142 -12.83 0.75 -0.29
CA GLU A 142 -13.48 1.52 -1.35
C GLU A 142 -14.94 1.10 -1.56
N GLN A 143 -15.20 -0.21 -1.62
CA GLN A 143 -16.54 -0.75 -1.80
C GLN A 143 -17.46 -0.39 -0.62
N ARG A 144 -16.98 -0.50 0.61
CA ARG A 144 -17.72 -0.10 1.82
C ARG A 144 -17.96 1.41 1.85
N GLY A 145 -16.97 2.22 1.47
CA GLY A 145 -17.11 3.67 1.36
C GLY A 145 -18.19 4.08 0.36
N MET A 146 -18.27 3.42 -0.79
CA MET A 146 -19.27 3.71 -1.82
C MET A 146 -20.69 3.41 -1.35
N LEU A 147 -20.91 2.34 -0.58
CA LEU A 147 -22.19 2.03 0.05
C LEU A 147 -22.62 3.12 1.04
N ILE A 148 -21.71 3.60 1.87
CA ILE A 148 -22.00 4.67 2.85
C ILE A 148 -22.41 5.96 2.13
N VAL A 149 -21.68 6.36 1.09
CA VAL A 149 -22.02 7.54 0.27
C VAL A 149 -23.41 7.38 -0.37
N GLY A 150 -23.73 6.20 -0.90
CA GLY A 150 -25.05 5.91 -1.45
C GLY A 150 -26.17 6.09 -0.43
N ILE A 151 -26.00 5.59 0.79
CA ILE A 151 -26.96 5.74 1.90
C ILE A 151 -27.13 7.23 2.26
N ILE A 152 -26.04 8.00 2.36
CA ILE A 152 -26.09 9.43 2.67
C ILE A 152 -26.87 10.20 1.60
N ILE A 153 -26.68 9.90 0.33
CA ILE A 153 -27.41 10.54 -0.78
C ILE A 153 -28.90 10.27 -0.66
N VAL A 154 -29.30 9.02 -0.44
CA VAL A 154 -30.72 8.63 -0.28
C VAL A 154 -31.35 9.36 0.91
N LEU A 155 -30.68 9.39 2.06
CA LEU A 155 -31.15 10.12 3.25
C LEU A 155 -31.27 11.62 3.00
N SER A 156 -30.32 12.22 2.27
CA SER A 156 -30.35 13.65 1.94
C SER A 156 -31.55 14.01 1.04
N VAL A 157 -31.82 13.18 0.02
CA VAL A 157 -32.99 13.36 -0.86
C VAL A 157 -34.30 13.21 -0.08
N PHE A 158 -34.39 12.22 0.81
CA PHE A 158 -35.55 11.99 1.65
C PHE A 158 -35.80 13.16 2.61
N LEU A 159 -34.74 13.67 3.25
CA LEU A 159 -34.83 14.83 4.12
C LEU A 159 -35.27 16.09 3.37
N ALA A 160 -34.69 16.33 2.17
CA ALA A 160 -35.10 17.44 1.30
C ALA A 160 -36.57 17.35 0.92
N TYR A 161 -37.08 16.15 0.62
CA TYR A 161 -38.51 15.93 0.33
C TYR A 161 -39.41 16.26 1.53
N ILE A 162 -39.02 15.82 2.74
CA ILE A 162 -39.77 16.14 3.98
C ILE A 162 -39.81 17.66 4.20
N LEU A 163 -38.65 18.34 4.08
CA LEU A 163 -38.57 19.78 4.26
C LEU A 163 -39.45 20.51 3.23
N ALA A 164 -39.42 20.09 1.97
CA ALA A 164 -40.29 20.66 0.93
C ALA A 164 -41.78 20.43 1.23
N ALA A 165 -42.16 19.26 1.72
CA ALA A 165 -43.56 18.94 2.04
C ALA A 165 -44.06 19.70 3.27
N VAL A 166 -43.22 19.84 4.30
CA VAL A 166 -43.66 20.43 5.61
C VAL A 166 -43.53 21.95 5.63
N LEU A 167 -42.48 22.52 4.99
CA LEU A 167 -42.24 23.96 5.04
C LEU A 167 -42.70 24.72 3.78
N VAL A 168 -42.43 24.19 2.59
CA VAL A 168 -42.72 24.92 1.36
C VAL A 168 -44.17 24.87 0.96
N LYS A 169 -44.86 23.72 1.09
CA LYS A 169 -46.26 23.58 0.73
C LYS A 169 -47.19 24.48 1.55
N PRO A 170 -47.11 24.57 2.90
CA PRO A 170 -47.96 25.45 3.67
C PRO A 170 -47.70 26.94 3.39
N LEU A 171 -46.42 27.33 3.19
CA LEU A 171 -46.09 28.72 2.83
C LEU A 171 -46.67 29.12 1.46
N ALA A 172 -46.63 28.28 0.46
CA ALA A 172 -47.22 28.53 -0.84
C ALA A 172 -48.77 28.69 -0.77
N ARG A 173 -49.44 27.97 0.15
CA ARG A 173 -50.88 28.14 0.37
C ARG A 173 -51.21 29.47 1.02
N VAL A 174 -50.43 29.92 2.00
CA VAL A 174 -50.63 31.21 2.66
C VAL A 174 -50.43 32.36 1.68
N THR A 175 -49.37 32.30 0.85
CA THR A 175 -49.12 33.32 -0.18
C THR A 175 -50.27 33.42 -1.20
N LYS A 176 -50.79 32.28 -1.67
CA LYS A 176 -51.94 32.25 -2.57
C LYS A 176 -53.22 32.82 -1.95
N SER A 177 -53.47 32.55 -0.67
CA SER A 177 -54.62 33.08 0.06
C SER A 177 -54.56 34.60 0.26
N ILE A 178 -53.35 35.18 0.36
CA ILE A 178 -53.13 36.62 0.43
C ILE A 178 -53.37 37.26 -0.93
N GLU A 179 -52.90 36.61 -2.00
CA GLU A 179 -53.05 37.09 -3.38
C GLU A 179 -54.54 37.10 -3.79
N ASP A 180 -55.29 36.02 -3.47
CA ASP A 180 -56.75 35.92 -3.68
C ASP A 180 -57.55 37.00 -2.91
N LEU A 181 -57.11 37.37 -1.71
CA LEU A 181 -57.70 38.47 -0.93
C LEU A 181 -57.42 39.84 -1.51
N THR A 182 -56.20 40.06 -2.04
CA THR A 182 -55.79 41.32 -2.66
C THR A 182 -56.56 41.56 -3.97
N ASP A 183 -56.72 40.52 -4.80
CA ASP A 183 -57.52 40.59 -6.03
C ASP A 183 -59.01 40.78 -5.78
N GLY A 184 -59.56 40.27 -4.66
CA GLY A 184 -60.92 40.50 -4.23
C GLY A 184 -61.23 41.94 -3.84
N TYR A 185 -60.30 42.64 -3.22
CA TYR A 185 -60.42 44.03 -2.83
C TYR A 185 -60.32 45.04 -4.03
N GLN A 186 -59.67 44.65 -5.11
CA GLN A 186 -59.52 45.50 -6.32
C GLN A 186 -60.75 45.42 -7.26
N LYS A 187 -61.68 44.51 -7.04
CA LYS A 187 -62.89 44.35 -7.87
C LYS A 187 -64.10 45.05 -7.37
N ASP A 188 -64.07 45.66 -6.18
CA ASP A 188 -65.21 46.39 -5.56
C ASP A 188 -65.06 47.90 -5.59
N GLU A 189 -64.12 48.48 -6.37
CA GLU A 189 -64.04 49.87 -6.78
C GLU A 189 -64.39 50.00 -8.30
#